data_354872b058b28be40bb57cc217c5926a
#
_entry.id   354872b058b28be40bb57cc217c5926a
#
_cell.length_a   1.000
_cell.length_b   1.000
_cell.length_c   1.000
_cell.angle_alpha   90.00
_cell.angle_beta   90.00
_cell.angle_gamma   90.00
#
_symmetry.space_group_name_H-M   'P 1'
#
loop_
_entity.id
_entity.type
_entity.pdbx_description
1 polymer ?
#
loop_
_entity_poly.entity_id
_entity_poly.type
_entity_poly.pdbx_seq_one_letter_code
_entity_poly.pdbx_strand_id
1 'polypeptide(L)'
;MYKRILVPMALDHGLSPETLEIARALLHDGGEIVALHVYETPSGAVGAYLDEEMVRAGFEMARTRMAEKLAEHPEVKPVLKKGHSYRTIVDYSTEIKADCIVIGSHKPGLRDYFLGSTAARVVRHAPCAVHVAR
;
A
#
# COMPACT_ATOMS: atom_id res chain seq x y z
N MET A 1 -10.99 -17.01 -5.55
CA MET A 1 -10.36 -16.40 -6.73
C MET A 1 -8.88 -16.17 -6.49
N TYR A 2 -8.46 -15.13 -5.77
CA TYR A 2 -7.05 -14.91 -5.45
C TYR A 2 -6.71 -15.42 -4.07
N LYS A 3 -5.52 -15.97 -3.91
CA LYS A 3 -5.07 -16.56 -2.64
C LYS A 3 -4.32 -15.57 -1.76
N ARG A 4 -3.64 -14.61 -2.37
CA ARG A 4 -2.89 -13.59 -1.64
C ARG A 4 -3.02 -12.25 -2.32
N ILE A 5 -3.72 -11.34 -1.66
CA ILE A 5 -3.99 -10.00 -2.19
C ILE A 5 -3.14 -8.99 -1.44
N LEU A 6 -2.40 -8.17 -2.19
CA LEU A 6 -1.64 -7.05 -1.64
C LEU A 6 -2.45 -5.77 -1.81
N VAL A 7 -2.62 -5.03 -0.73
CA VAL A 7 -3.35 -3.76 -0.71
C VAL A 7 -2.42 -2.65 -0.26
N PRO A 8 -1.86 -1.88 -1.19
CA PRO A 8 -1.12 -0.67 -0.82
C PRO A 8 -2.03 0.35 -0.17
N MET A 9 -1.55 0.99 0.91
CA MET A 9 -2.31 2.02 1.60
C MET A 9 -1.44 3.21 1.94
N ALA A 10 -2.01 4.40 1.85
CA ALA A 10 -1.41 5.62 2.35
C ALA A 10 -1.93 5.90 3.76
N LEU A 11 -1.13 6.59 4.58
CA LEU A 11 -1.52 6.88 5.96
C LEU A 11 -2.23 8.22 6.12
N ASP A 12 -2.02 9.14 5.19
CA ASP A 12 -2.63 10.47 5.21
C ASP A 12 -4.13 10.45 4.89
N HIS A 13 -4.56 9.56 3.99
CA HIS A 13 -5.98 9.37 3.66
C HIS A 13 -6.45 7.93 3.85
N GLY A 14 -5.54 7.06 4.26
CA GLY A 14 -5.84 5.72 4.73
C GLY A 14 -6.27 4.71 3.68
N LEU A 15 -6.77 3.62 4.19
CA LEU A 15 -7.36 2.54 3.40
C LEU A 15 -8.86 2.81 3.30
N SER A 16 -9.37 2.96 2.09
CA SER A 16 -10.80 3.16 1.94
C SER A 16 -11.57 1.87 2.26
N PRO A 17 -12.73 1.98 2.89
CA PRO A 17 -13.56 0.80 3.15
C PRO A 17 -13.88 0.01 1.88
N GLU A 18 -14.14 0.71 0.78
CA GLU A 18 -14.45 0.09 -0.51
C GLU A 18 -13.29 -0.74 -1.04
N THR A 19 -12.06 -0.24 -0.89
CA THR A 19 -10.87 -0.98 -1.34
C THR A 19 -10.73 -2.31 -0.60
N LEU A 20 -10.97 -2.29 0.70
CA LEU A 20 -10.89 -3.50 1.51
C LEU A 20 -12.04 -4.47 1.23
N GLU A 21 -13.23 -3.95 0.99
CA GLU A 21 -14.38 -4.77 0.58
C GLU A 21 -14.13 -5.46 -0.77
N ILE A 22 -13.55 -4.75 -1.72
CA ILE A 22 -13.17 -5.32 -3.01
C ILE A 22 -12.14 -6.44 -2.80
N ALA A 23 -11.12 -6.19 -1.97
CA ALA A 23 -10.11 -7.22 -1.69
C ALA A 23 -10.75 -8.47 -1.08
N ARG A 24 -11.68 -8.30 -0.13
CA ARG A 24 -12.40 -9.43 0.47
C ARG A 24 -13.24 -10.18 -0.55
N ALA A 25 -13.93 -9.46 -1.43
CA ALA A 25 -14.77 -10.07 -2.47
C ALA A 25 -13.96 -10.88 -3.48
N LEU A 26 -12.72 -10.45 -3.75
CA LEU A 26 -11.83 -11.14 -4.69
C LEU A 26 -11.03 -12.26 -4.04
N LEU A 27 -11.03 -12.36 -2.73
CA LEU A 27 -10.22 -13.31 -1.98
C LEU A 27 -10.83 -14.69 -2.00
N HIS A 28 -9.99 -15.68 -2.30
CA HIS A 28 -10.38 -17.09 -2.18
C HIS A 28 -10.52 -17.47 -0.70
N ASP A 29 -11.44 -18.38 -0.39
CA ASP A 29 -11.59 -18.91 0.97
C ASP A 29 -10.26 -19.45 1.49
N GLY A 30 -9.85 -18.97 2.69
CA GLY A 30 -8.55 -19.34 3.26
C GLY A 30 -7.38 -18.53 2.75
N GLY A 31 -7.61 -17.57 1.85
CA GLY A 31 -6.57 -16.66 1.37
C GLY A 31 -6.19 -15.60 2.41
N GLU A 32 -5.20 -14.78 2.07
CA GLU A 32 -4.76 -13.70 2.96
C GLU A 32 -4.75 -12.35 2.25
N ILE A 33 -5.03 -11.31 3.03
CA ILE A 33 -4.91 -9.92 2.61
C ILE A 33 -3.73 -9.31 3.36
N VAL A 34 -2.79 -8.72 2.63
CA VAL A 34 -1.63 -8.02 3.17
C VAL A 34 -1.75 -6.55 2.84
N ALA A 35 -1.81 -5.69 3.84
CA ALA A 35 -1.78 -4.25 3.64
C ALA A 35 -0.34 -3.76 3.72
N LEU A 36 0.10 -3.01 2.73
CA LEU A 36 1.45 -2.49 2.65
C LEU A 36 1.44 -0.97 2.65
N HIS A 37 2.15 -0.37 3.59
CA HIS A 37 2.51 1.04 3.53
C HIS A 37 4.00 1.16 3.24
N VAL A 38 4.34 2.01 2.27
CA VAL A 38 5.74 2.31 1.94
C VAL A 38 6.10 3.67 2.54
N TYR A 39 7.04 3.65 3.48
CA TYR A 39 7.60 4.85 4.07
C TYR A 39 8.69 5.37 3.16
N GLU A 40 8.41 6.49 2.50
CA GLU A 40 9.38 7.14 1.62
C GLU A 40 10.23 8.09 2.44
N THR A 41 11.55 7.88 2.40
CA THR A 41 12.47 8.83 3.02
C THR A 41 12.74 9.96 2.04
N PRO A 42 12.80 11.22 2.51
CA PRO A 42 13.17 12.32 1.64
C PRO A 42 14.52 12.08 0.99
N SER A 43 14.65 12.47 -0.27
CA SER A 43 15.88 12.34 -1.04
C SER A 43 16.45 13.70 -1.41
N GLY A 44 17.66 13.72 -1.93
CA GLY A 44 18.32 14.95 -2.36
C GLY A 44 18.69 15.87 -1.20
N ALA A 45 18.55 17.18 -1.41
CA ALA A 45 18.94 18.20 -0.44
C ALA A 45 18.17 18.08 0.89
N VAL A 46 16.89 17.71 0.82
CA VAL A 46 16.07 17.53 2.04
C VAL A 46 16.55 16.33 2.84
N GLY A 47 16.88 15.23 2.18
CA GLY A 47 17.39 14.03 2.84
C GLY A 47 18.71 14.26 3.56
N ALA A 48 19.54 15.17 3.09
CA ALA A 48 20.84 15.48 3.70
C ALA A 48 20.71 16.15 5.09
N TYR A 49 19.56 16.74 5.40
CA TYR A 49 19.30 17.39 6.69
C TYR A 49 18.61 16.47 7.70
N LEU A 50 18.26 15.25 7.30
CA LEU A 50 17.61 14.28 8.19
C LEU A 50 18.65 13.33 8.76
N ASP A 51 18.68 13.18 10.08
CA ASP A 51 19.51 12.18 10.73
C ASP A 51 18.78 10.84 10.84
N GLU A 52 19.51 9.77 11.18
CA GLU A 52 18.95 8.43 11.31
C GLU A 52 17.88 8.34 12.38
N GLU A 53 18.00 9.12 13.45
CA GLU A 53 17.04 9.13 14.54
C GLU A 53 15.70 9.70 14.09
N MET A 54 15.70 10.79 13.30
CA MET A 54 14.49 11.37 12.74
C MET A 54 13.79 10.41 11.79
N VAL A 55 14.56 9.73 10.95
CA VAL A 55 14.01 8.71 10.02
C VAL A 55 13.39 7.56 10.79
N ARG A 56 14.06 7.08 11.84
CA ARG A 56 13.55 6.01 12.68
C ARG A 56 12.26 6.42 13.40
N ALA A 57 12.22 7.65 13.95
CA ALA A 57 11.02 8.15 14.60
C ALA A 57 9.84 8.26 13.64
N GLY A 58 10.08 8.73 12.42
CA GLY A 58 9.05 8.80 11.38
C GLY A 58 8.52 7.42 10.99
N PHE A 59 9.42 6.45 10.88
CA PHE A 59 9.05 5.08 10.57
C PHE A 59 8.20 4.46 11.69
N GLU A 60 8.59 4.66 12.95
CA GLU A 60 7.81 4.15 14.09
C GLU A 60 6.45 4.84 14.22
N MET A 61 6.37 6.13 13.90
CA MET A 61 5.11 6.84 13.86
C MET A 61 4.19 6.26 12.78
N ALA A 62 4.75 5.94 11.62
CA ALA A 62 4.00 5.30 10.53
C ALA A 62 3.48 3.92 10.97
N ARG A 63 4.29 3.16 11.69
CA ARG A 63 3.89 1.86 12.24
C ARG A 63 2.68 1.99 13.17
N THR A 64 2.71 2.98 14.06
CA THR A 64 1.61 3.23 15.01
C THR A 64 0.33 3.63 14.26
N ARG A 65 0.44 4.53 13.29
CA ARG A 65 -0.72 4.96 12.49
C ARG A 65 -1.33 3.80 11.70
N MET A 66 -0.48 2.95 11.15
CA MET A 66 -0.94 1.78 10.41
C MET A 66 -1.70 0.82 11.30
N ALA A 67 -1.17 0.55 12.50
CA ALA A 67 -1.83 -0.30 13.48
C ALA A 67 -3.20 0.26 13.88
N GLU A 68 -3.32 1.57 14.08
CA GLU A 68 -4.58 2.22 14.38
C GLU A 68 -5.61 2.06 13.26
N LYS A 69 -5.18 2.26 12.01
CA LYS A 69 -6.07 2.16 10.85
C LYS A 69 -6.55 0.72 10.61
N LEU A 70 -5.77 -0.27 10.98
CA LEU A 70 -6.10 -1.68 10.80
C LEU A 70 -6.63 -2.35 12.06
N ALA A 71 -6.85 -1.60 13.15
CA ALA A 71 -7.29 -2.17 14.43
C ALA A 71 -8.62 -2.91 14.33
N GLU A 72 -9.52 -2.47 13.47
CA GLU A 72 -10.83 -3.10 13.26
C GLU A 72 -10.82 -4.20 12.19
N HIS A 73 -9.63 -4.47 11.60
CA HIS A 73 -9.47 -5.45 10.53
C HIS A 73 -8.37 -6.47 10.87
N PRO A 74 -8.57 -7.28 11.93
CA PRO A 74 -7.52 -8.19 12.40
C PRO A 74 -7.12 -9.27 11.40
N GLU A 75 -7.96 -9.53 10.40
CA GLU A 75 -7.65 -10.47 9.32
C GLU A 75 -6.64 -9.92 8.31
N VAL A 76 -6.40 -8.62 8.32
CA VAL A 76 -5.46 -7.97 7.40
C VAL A 76 -4.07 -7.92 8.04
N LYS A 77 -3.09 -8.49 7.36
CA LYS A 77 -1.71 -8.51 7.83
C LYS A 77 -1.02 -7.17 7.49
N PRO A 78 -0.56 -6.41 8.48
CA PRO A 78 0.13 -5.14 8.20
C PRO A 78 1.59 -5.35 7.87
N VAL A 79 2.08 -4.64 6.85
CA VAL A 79 3.50 -4.62 6.48
C VAL A 79 3.92 -3.19 6.21
N LEU A 80 5.04 -2.81 6.77
CA LEU A 80 5.64 -1.49 6.61
C LEU A 80 7.04 -1.66 6.03
N LYS A 81 7.30 -1.00 4.90
CA LYS A 81 8.59 -1.04 4.21
C LYS A 81 9.10 0.36 3.97
N LYS A 82 10.42 0.53 3.94
CA LYS A 82 11.08 1.75 3.48
C LYS A 82 11.41 1.62 2.00
N GLY A 83 11.29 2.69 1.25
CA GLY A 83 11.71 2.70 -0.14
C GLY A 83 10.91 3.67 -0.99
N HIS A 84 11.01 3.48 -2.29
CA HIS A 84 10.25 4.22 -3.29
C HIS A 84 8.90 3.54 -3.50
N SER A 85 7.82 4.32 -3.51
CA SER A 85 6.45 3.80 -3.41
C SER A 85 6.12 2.68 -4.39
N TYR A 86 6.03 2.96 -5.70
CA TYR A 86 5.56 1.95 -6.64
C TYR A 86 6.54 0.77 -6.77
N ARG A 87 7.84 1.05 -6.73
CA ARG A 87 8.87 0.01 -6.88
C ARG A 87 8.82 -0.97 -5.71
N THR A 88 8.68 -0.46 -4.49
CA THR A 88 8.55 -1.30 -3.31
C THR A 88 7.28 -2.14 -3.36
N ILE A 89 6.17 -1.58 -3.82
CA ILE A 89 4.91 -2.32 -3.99
C ILE A 89 5.11 -3.49 -4.97
N VAL A 90 5.67 -3.20 -6.14
CA VAL A 90 5.90 -4.22 -7.18
C VAL A 90 6.86 -5.29 -6.69
N ASP A 91 8.00 -4.91 -6.11
CA ASP A 91 8.98 -5.85 -5.60
C ASP A 91 8.42 -6.73 -4.49
N TYR A 92 7.67 -6.13 -3.57
CA TYR A 92 7.07 -6.88 -2.47
C TYR A 92 5.98 -7.83 -2.96
N SER A 93 5.22 -7.44 -3.97
CA SER A 93 4.23 -8.34 -4.57
C SER A 93 4.88 -9.62 -5.13
N THR A 94 6.06 -9.47 -5.71
CA THR A 94 6.84 -10.61 -6.18
C THR A 94 7.38 -11.45 -5.01
N GLU A 95 7.92 -10.78 -3.99
CA GLU A 95 8.50 -11.44 -2.81
C GLU A 95 7.49 -12.34 -2.11
N ILE A 96 6.26 -11.85 -1.90
CA ILE A 96 5.22 -12.64 -1.22
C ILE A 96 4.40 -13.51 -2.19
N LYS A 97 4.71 -13.46 -3.47
CA LYS A 97 3.94 -14.18 -4.51
C LYS A 97 2.47 -13.79 -4.49
N ALA A 98 2.19 -12.50 -4.40
CA ALA A 98 0.83 -11.99 -4.50
C ALA A 98 0.27 -12.28 -5.89
N ASP A 99 -0.97 -12.71 -5.96
CA ASP A 99 -1.63 -12.99 -7.24
C ASP A 99 -2.61 -11.88 -7.65
N CYS A 100 -2.81 -10.90 -6.77
CA CYS A 100 -3.56 -9.69 -7.10
C CYS A 100 -3.09 -8.52 -6.22
N ILE A 101 -3.07 -7.33 -6.81
CA ILE A 101 -2.92 -6.07 -6.09
C ILE A 101 -4.24 -5.33 -6.22
N VAL A 102 -4.81 -4.89 -5.11
CA VAL A 102 -5.99 -4.00 -5.10
C VAL A 102 -5.52 -2.65 -4.63
N ILE A 103 -5.60 -1.65 -5.50
CA ILE A 103 -5.04 -0.31 -5.24
C ILE A 103 -6.07 0.78 -5.55
N GLY A 104 -6.09 1.82 -4.72
CA GLY A 104 -6.91 3.00 -4.97
C GLY A 104 -6.37 3.81 -6.16
N SER A 105 -7.26 4.39 -6.93
CA SER A 105 -6.90 5.11 -8.16
C SER A 105 -6.22 6.45 -7.90
N HIS A 106 -6.60 7.14 -6.84
CA HIS A 106 -6.14 8.50 -6.55
C HIS A 106 -6.47 8.90 -5.12
N LYS A 107 -5.95 10.04 -4.68
CA LYS A 107 -6.30 10.63 -3.39
C LYS A 107 -7.74 11.16 -3.41
N PRO A 108 -8.45 11.12 -2.27
CA PRO A 108 -9.77 11.74 -2.16
C PRO A 108 -9.74 13.21 -2.60
N GLY A 109 -10.77 13.64 -3.31
CA GLY A 109 -10.88 15.01 -3.81
C GLY A 109 -10.31 15.24 -5.19
N LEU A 110 -9.59 14.29 -5.77
CA LEU A 110 -9.17 14.36 -7.17
C LEU A 110 -10.32 13.89 -8.07
N ARG A 111 -10.25 14.29 -9.36
CA ARG A 111 -11.30 13.95 -10.33
C ARG A 111 -11.30 12.43 -10.60
N ASP A 112 -12.49 11.89 -10.76
CA ASP A 112 -12.71 10.44 -10.90
C ASP A 112 -12.00 9.80 -12.10
N TYR A 113 -11.75 10.56 -13.15
CA TYR A 113 -11.06 10.04 -14.32
C TYR A 113 -9.54 10.08 -14.20
N PHE A 114 -9.00 10.63 -13.12
CA PHE A 114 -7.57 10.77 -12.92
C PHE A 114 -6.99 9.53 -12.23
N LEU A 115 -6.00 8.90 -12.87
CA LEU A 115 -5.27 7.80 -12.27
C LEU A 115 -3.98 8.33 -11.64
N GLY A 116 -3.82 8.15 -10.33
CA GLY A 116 -2.64 8.61 -9.60
C GLY A 116 -1.35 7.99 -10.13
N SER A 117 -0.23 8.69 -9.92
CA SER A 117 1.07 8.26 -10.45
C SER A 117 1.52 6.90 -9.92
N THR A 118 1.30 6.64 -8.63
CA THR A 118 1.64 5.34 -8.03
C THR A 118 0.80 4.23 -8.63
N ALA A 119 -0.53 4.43 -8.71
CA ALA A 119 -1.43 3.44 -9.29
C ALA A 119 -1.09 3.16 -10.75
N ALA A 120 -0.82 4.19 -11.54
CA ALA A 120 -0.45 4.04 -12.94
C ALA A 120 0.83 3.21 -13.12
N ARG A 121 1.83 3.44 -12.29
CA ARG A 121 3.09 2.70 -12.34
C ARG A 121 2.95 1.27 -11.86
N VAL A 122 2.14 1.03 -10.83
CA VAL A 122 1.84 -0.33 -10.36
C VAL A 122 1.15 -1.11 -11.45
N VAL A 123 0.13 -0.53 -12.09
CA VAL A 123 -0.58 -1.17 -13.22
C VAL A 123 0.40 -1.55 -14.33
N ARG A 124 1.33 -0.65 -14.66
CA ARG A 124 2.30 -0.89 -15.73
C ARG A 124 3.31 -1.99 -15.41
N HIS A 125 3.76 -2.08 -14.16
CA HIS A 125 4.92 -2.91 -13.79
C HIS A 125 4.59 -4.14 -12.94
N ALA A 126 3.37 -4.29 -12.45
CA ALA A 126 3.01 -5.42 -11.60
C ALA A 126 3.13 -6.75 -12.35
N PRO A 127 3.68 -7.80 -11.69
CA PRO A 127 3.77 -9.13 -12.30
C PRO A 127 2.48 -9.94 -12.14
N CYS A 128 1.45 -9.39 -11.53
CA CYS A 128 0.19 -10.07 -11.22
C CYS A 128 -1.00 -9.19 -11.61
N ALA A 129 -2.20 -9.70 -11.40
CA ALA A 129 -3.42 -8.95 -11.62
C ALA A 129 -3.46 -7.69 -10.75
N VAL A 130 -4.02 -6.62 -11.28
CA VAL A 130 -4.21 -5.37 -10.55
C VAL A 130 -5.67 -4.93 -10.70
N HIS A 131 -6.34 -4.79 -9.58
CA HIS A 131 -7.67 -4.21 -9.54
C HIS A 131 -7.53 -2.76 -9.05
N VAL A 132 -7.94 -1.81 -9.87
CA VAL A 132 -7.91 -0.39 -9.52
C VAL A 132 -9.28 0.00 -8.97
N ALA A 133 -9.32 0.35 -7.68
CA ALA A 133 -10.55 0.84 -7.03
C ALA A 133 -10.70 2.34 -7.30
N ARG A 134 -11.82 2.74 -7.89
CA ARG A 134 -12.09 4.14 -8.26
C ARG A 134 -13.11 4.76 -7.35
#